data_249a99b7216c48747488d4a5c24a4acf
#
_entry.id   249a99b7216c48747488d4a5c24a4acf
#
_cell.length_a   1.000
_cell.length_b   1.000
_cell.length_c   1.000
_cell.angle_alpha   90.00
_cell.angle_beta   90.00
_cell.angle_gamma   90.00
#
_symmetry.space_group_name_H-M   'P 1'
#
loop_
_entity.id
_entity.type
_entity.pdbx_description
1 polymer ?
#
loop_
_entity_poly.entity_id
_entity_poly.type
_entity_poly.pdbx_seq_one_letter_code
_entity_poly.pdbx_strand_id
1 'polypeptide(L)'
;MKKGLFALALGTFTLGIAEFIIEGIITDIANNMNVSIPEAGHLISIYALGVCAGAFSLILMHKYRPKNILMFLASLITFGAVLASVAPNYWLLLCARFIEGLPHGAYFGTGTIVAVKIAKEGKGTNAVAMMCAGMPVANLLGVPVGTFLSHMFSWRVPFVSCIVLGLITLYMIHRWVPDVEALPNNGMKAQFHFLRNKAPWLIIAATFLGNGGILCWFSYISPLLQMEGGFSAASISLLMILAGGGMVVGNQVSALLADRFKPGRFTCYLQFLAAAALLLTFFLAPFGWVSVVLMFICCACLFGIGSPEQFLIVKHAKGGEMLGGCCIQGAFNLGNAIGAFLGGIPVAMRLGYNFPALIGVPMALAGAICLLVFHKKYE
;
A
#
# COMPACT_ATOMS: atom_id res chain seq x y z
N MET A 1 -4.93 -23.89 -4.01
CA MET A 1 -5.47 -22.51 -4.09
C MET A 1 -5.31 -21.73 -2.79
N LYS A 2 -6.05 -22.04 -1.70
CA LYS A 2 -5.99 -21.24 -0.44
C LYS A 2 -4.58 -21.10 0.14
N LYS A 3 -3.78 -22.17 0.17
CA LYS A 3 -2.40 -22.14 0.71
C LYS A 3 -1.47 -21.23 -0.11
N GLY A 4 -1.56 -21.24 -1.46
CA GLY A 4 -0.76 -20.36 -2.30
C GLY A 4 -1.11 -18.88 -2.10
N LEU A 5 -2.40 -18.53 -2.05
CA LEU A 5 -2.83 -17.17 -1.75
C LEU A 5 -2.42 -16.71 -0.35
N PHE A 6 -2.45 -17.61 0.63
CA PHE A 6 -1.96 -17.31 1.99
C PHE A 6 -0.45 -17.03 2.01
N ALA A 7 0.35 -17.79 1.25
CA ALA A 7 1.78 -17.53 1.10
C ALA A 7 2.04 -16.13 0.50
N LEU A 8 1.27 -15.75 -0.52
CA LEU A 8 1.35 -14.42 -1.11
C LEU A 8 0.92 -13.32 -0.13
N ALA A 9 -0.15 -13.56 0.64
CA ALA A 9 -0.63 -12.64 1.67
C ALA A 9 0.38 -12.44 2.81
N LEU A 10 1.13 -13.49 3.19
CA LEU A 10 2.19 -13.35 4.19
C LEU A 10 3.33 -12.47 3.67
N GLY A 11 3.66 -12.54 2.38
CA GLY A 11 4.63 -11.63 1.78
C GLY A 11 4.17 -10.18 1.78
N THR A 12 2.90 -9.91 1.44
CA THR A 12 2.35 -8.54 1.53
C THR A 12 2.19 -8.07 2.98
N PHE A 13 1.99 -8.96 3.93
CA PHE A 13 2.03 -8.66 5.36
C PHE A 13 3.44 -8.23 5.81
N THR A 14 4.47 -8.96 5.38
CA THR A 14 5.86 -8.62 5.67
C THR A 14 6.24 -7.27 5.07
N LEU A 15 5.84 -7.02 3.82
CA LEU A 15 6.02 -5.72 3.16
C LEU A 15 5.29 -4.60 3.90
N GLY A 16 4.07 -4.85 4.36
CA GLY A 16 3.29 -3.86 5.12
C GLY A 16 3.96 -3.48 6.44
N ILE A 17 4.51 -4.46 7.18
CA ILE A 17 5.30 -4.15 8.38
C ILE A 17 6.53 -3.32 7.97
N ALA A 18 7.30 -3.77 6.98
CA ALA A 18 8.50 -3.08 6.54
C ALA A 18 8.21 -1.62 6.12
N GLU A 19 7.10 -1.35 5.46
CA GLU A 19 6.71 0.00 5.03
C GLU A 19 6.33 0.89 6.22
N PHE A 20 5.36 0.45 7.02
CA PHE A 20 4.69 1.32 7.99
C PHE A 20 5.29 1.31 9.40
N ILE A 21 6.17 0.37 9.74
CA ILE A 21 6.74 0.28 11.09
C ILE A 21 7.53 1.52 11.50
N ILE A 22 8.18 2.18 10.53
CA ILE A 22 9.01 3.37 10.80
C ILE A 22 8.19 4.47 11.45
N GLU A 23 6.93 4.64 11.07
CA GLU A 23 6.05 5.65 11.65
C GLU A 23 5.85 5.46 13.16
N GLY A 24 5.84 4.20 13.61
CA GLY A 24 5.69 3.84 15.02
C GLY A 24 6.98 3.91 15.84
N ILE A 25 8.15 3.84 15.19
CA ILE A 25 9.47 3.75 15.87
C ILE A 25 10.44 4.86 15.50
N ILE A 26 9.98 5.87 14.79
CA ILE A 26 10.82 6.96 14.25
C ILE A 26 11.59 7.69 15.35
N THR A 27 10.95 7.92 16.49
CA THR A 27 11.56 8.60 17.65
C THR A 27 12.68 7.74 18.27
N ASP A 28 12.47 6.43 18.38
CA ASP A 28 13.46 5.49 18.92
C ASP A 28 14.71 5.44 18.02
N ILE A 29 14.50 5.43 16.69
CA ILE A 29 15.58 5.47 15.71
C ILE A 29 16.33 6.82 15.79
N ALA A 30 15.60 7.94 15.79
CA ALA A 30 16.19 9.27 15.85
C ALA A 30 17.11 9.42 17.06
N ASN A 31 16.63 9.00 18.24
CA ASN A 31 17.39 9.05 19.50
C ASN A 31 18.63 8.13 19.46
N ASN A 32 18.48 6.90 18.95
CA ASN A 32 19.57 5.91 18.95
C ASN A 32 20.65 6.25 17.91
N MET A 33 20.26 6.82 16.77
CA MET A 33 21.17 7.19 15.67
C MET A 33 21.72 8.62 15.78
N ASN A 34 21.30 9.39 16.81
CA ASN A 34 21.67 10.79 17.02
C ASN A 34 21.35 11.68 15.79
N VAL A 35 20.16 11.50 15.22
CA VAL A 35 19.62 12.31 14.11
C VAL A 35 18.32 12.98 14.53
N SER A 36 17.95 14.06 13.84
CA SER A 36 16.66 14.72 14.08
C SER A 36 15.50 13.86 13.59
N ILE A 37 14.29 14.08 14.11
CA ILE A 37 13.07 13.39 13.66
C ILE A 37 12.80 13.62 12.14
N PRO A 38 12.98 14.84 11.59
CA PRO A 38 12.90 15.05 10.15
C PRO A 38 13.90 14.22 9.33
N GLU A 39 15.15 14.10 9.79
CA GLU A 39 16.14 13.23 9.15
C GLU A 39 15.71 11.76 9.22
N ALA A 40 15.23 11.29 10.38
CA ALA A 40 14.68 9.94 10.50
C ALA A 40 13.49 9.71 9.55
N GLY A 41 12.70 10.74 9.24
CA GLY A 41 11.65 10.71 8.23
C GLY A 41 12.12 10.37 6.80
N HIS A 42 13.38 10.64 6.47
CA HIS A 42 13.95 10.22 5.18
C HIS A 42 13.98 8.71 5.00
N LEU A 43 13.92 7.91 6.09
CA LEU A 43 13.80 6.45 6.03
C LEU A 43 12.50 5.99 5.33
N ILE A 44 11.43 6.77 5.46
CA ILE A 44 10.17 6.53 4.76
C ILE A 44 10.31 6.91 3.28
N SER A 45 10.87 8.09 3.01
CA SER A 45 11.04 8.59 1.64
C SER A 45 11.97 7.72 0.80
N ILE A 46 13.08 7.24 1.38
CA ILE A 46 14.05 6.40 0.66
C ILE A 46 13.48 5.00 0.37
N TYR A 47 12.62 4.47 1.25
CA TYR A 47 11.87 3.26 0.98
C TYR A 47 10.94 3.45 -0.22
N ALA A 48 10.16 4.52 -0.26
CA ALA A 48 9.29 4.86 -1.38
C ALA A 48 10.06 5.02 -2.70
N LEU A 49 11.25 5.62 -2.67
CA LEU A 49 12.15 5.66 -3.83
C LEU A 49 12.60 4.26 -4.25
N GLY A 50 12.88 3.37 -3.29
CA GLY A 50 13.15 1.96 -3.55
C GLY A 50 11.99 1.27 -4.25
N VAL A 51 10.74 1.51 -3.82
CA VAL A 51 9.53 0.98 -4.47
C VAL A 51 9.45 1.40 -5.94
N CYS A 52 9.70 2.68 -6.22
CA CYS A 52 9.70 3.21 -7.58
C CYS A 52 10.85 2.61 -8.42
N ALA A 53 12.05 2.53 -7.86
CA ALA A 53 13.22 1.96 -8.54
C ALA A 53 13.06 0.46 -8.81
N GLY A 54 12.37 -0.26 -7.93
CA GLY A 54 12.10 -1.70 -8.04
C GLY A 54 11.27 -2.07 -9.26
N ALA A 55 10.47 -1.15 -9.80
CA ALA A 55 9.73 -1.36 -11.03
C ALA A 55 10.65 -1.74 -12.20
N PHE A 56 11.84 -1.14 -12.27
CA PHE A 56 12.81 -1.42 -13.33
C PHE A 56 13.40 -2.83 -13.20
N SER A 57 13.48 -3.41 -12.01
CA SER A 57 13.98 -4.77 -11.81
C SER A 57 13.11 -5.81 -12.52
N LEU A 58 11.81 -5.61 -12.59
CA LEU A 58 10.89 -6.51 -13.29
C LEU A 58 11.14 -6.56 -14.81
N ILE A 59 11.62 -5.46 -15.39
CA ILE A 59 11.97 -5.42 -16.83
C ILE A 59 13.06 -6.43 -17.15
N LEU A 60 14.00 -6.63 -16.23
CA LEU A 60 15.09 -7.61 -16.38
C LEU A 60 14.63 -9.04 -16.05
N MET A 61 13.63 -9.17 -15.16
CA MET A 61 13.20 -10.45 -14.60
C MET A 61 12.02 -11.10 -15.35
N HIS A 62 11.38 -10.39 -16.27
CA HIS A 62 10.16 -10.86 -16.98
C HIS A 62 10.29 -12.23 -17.67
N LYS A 63 11.51 -12.63 -18.05
CA LYS A 63 11.81 -13.93 -18.69
C LYS A 63 11.76 -15.12 -17.73
N TYR A 64 11.79 -14.87 -16.43
CA TYR A 64 11.77 -15.93 -15.43
C TYR A 64 10.34 -16.30 -15.05
N ARG A 65 10.16 -17.50 -14.49
CA ARG A 65 8.88 -17.96 -13.98
C ARG A 65 8.46 -17.09 -12.79
N PRO A 66 7.17 -16.68 -12.67
CA PRO A 66 6.69 -15.83 -11.60
C PRO A 66 7.03 -16.31 -10.19
N LYS A 67 7.01 -17.63 -9.97
CA LYS A 67 7.42 -18.22 -8.69
C LYS A 67 8.88 -17.89 -8.32
N ASN A 68 9.80 -17.99 -9.28
CA ASN A 68 11.23 -17.71 -9.07
C ASN A 68 11.43 -16.21 -8.78
N ILE A 69 10.68 -15.34 -9.49
CA ILE A 69 10.68 -13.90 -9.23
C ILE A 69 10.21 -13.63 -7.79
N LEU A 70 9.09 -14.21 -7.36
CA LEU A 70 8.59 -14.05 -5.99
C LEU A 70 9.57 -14.55 -4.93
N MET A 71 10.25 -15.68 -5.19
CA MET A 71 11.32 -16.20 -4.32
C MET A 71 12.47 -15.20 -4.19
N PHE A 72 12.94 -14.65 -5.32
CA PHE A 72 14.00 -13.63 -5.32
C PHE A 72 13.56 -12.37 -4.57
N LEU A 73 12.35 -11.86 -4.83
CA LEU A 73 11.82 -10.66 -4.17
C LEU A 73 11.67 -10.87 -2.66
N ALA A 74 11.16 -12.03 -2.23
CA ALA A 74 11.08 -12.37 -0.80
C ALA A 74 12.46 -12.49 -0.14
N SER A 75 13.46 -13.01 -0.88
CA SER A 75 14.86 -13.02 -0.40
C SER A 75 15.41 -11.60 -0.24
N LEU A 76 15.06 -10.69 -1.15
CA LEU A 76 15.50 -9.30 -1.10
C LEU A 76 14.85 -8.53 0.06
N ILE A 77 13.56 -8.78 0.36
CA ILE A 77 12.88 -8.25 1.57
C ILE A 77 13.64 -8.70 2.82
N THR A 78 13.92 -10.01 2.91
CA THR A 78 14.62 -10.60 4.06
C THR A 78 16.03 -10.03 4.20
N PHE A 79 16.75 -9.88 3.10
CA PHE A 79 18.11 -9.30 3.07
C PHE A 79 18.12 -7.83 3.51
N GLY A 80 17.18 -7.01 3.01
CA GLY A 80 17.04 -5.63 3.45
C GLY A 80 16.75 -5.51 4.95
N ALA A 81 15.87 -6.37 5.47
CA ALA A 81 15.56 -6.44 6.90
C ALA A 81 16.78 -6.86 7.74
N VAL A 82 17.63 -7.79 7.24
CA VAL A 82 18.91 -8.13 7.90
C VAL A 82 19.80 -6.89 7.96
N LEU A 83 20.00 -6.19 6.84
CA LEU A 83 20.83 -4.98 6.83
C LEU A 83 20.30 -3.91 7.77
N ALA A 84 18.99 -3.70 7.82
CA ALA A 84 18.35 -2.73 8.72
C ALA A 84 18.55 -3.11 10.20
N SER A 85 18.38 -4.42 10.54
CA SER A 85 18.52 -4.89 11.93
C SER A 85 19.94 -4.73 12.49
N VAL A 86 20.95 -4.84 11.64
CA VAL A 86 22.38 -4.74 12.04
C VAL A 86 23.00 -3.37 11.72
N ALA A 87 22.23 -2.41 11.20
CA ALA A 87 22.73 -1.11 10.80
C ALA A 87 23.43 -0.38 11.96
N PRO A 88 24.74 -0.08 11.86
CA PRO A 88 25.49 0.61 12.93
C PRO A 88 25.32 2.12 12.89
N ASN A 89 24.86 2.67 11.77
CA ASN A 89 24.69 4.10 11.56
C ASN A 89 23.50 4.41 10.64
N TYR A 90 23.09 5.66 10.65
CA TYR A 90 21.97 6.17 9.88
C TYR A 90 22.11 5.94 8.36
N TRP A 91 23.29 6.12 7.78
CA TRP A 91 23.51 5.99 6.33
C TRP A 91 23.32 4.56 5.85
N LEU A 92 23.82 3.58 6.62
CA LEU A 92 23.61 2.18 6.28
C LEU A 92 22.13 1.80 6.45
N LEU A 93 21.45 2.36 7.45
CA LEU A 93 19.99 2.17 7.61
C LEU A 93 19.21 2.75 6.43
N LEU A 94 19.59 3.92 5.89
CA LEU A 94 19.01 4.47 4.65
C LEU A 94 19.20 3.51 3.47
N CYS A 95 20.41 2.99 3.27
CA CYS A 95 20.69 2.01 2.21
C CYS A 95 19.85 0.75 2.38
N ALA A 96 19.72 0.24 3.61
CA ALA A 96 18.88 -0.92 3.93
C ALA A 96 17.40 -0.67 3.58
N ARG A 97 16.87 0.48 3.93
CA ARG A 97 15.50 0.91 3.62
C ARG A 97 15.24 0.99 2.12
N PHE A 98 16.19 1.54 1.34
CA PHE A 98 16.10 1.55 -0.11
C PHE A 98 16.01 0.12 -0.68
N ILE A 99 16.86 -0.79 -0.18
CA ILE A 99 16.88 -2.19 -0.60
C ILE A 99 15.56 -2.90 -0.22
N GLU A 100 15.01 -2.64 0.97
CA GLU A 100 13.71 -3.17 1.39
C GLU A 100 12.55 -2.69 0.52
N GLY A 101 12.64 -1.45 -0.02
CA GLY A 101 11.64 -0.90 -0.93
C GLY A 101 11.64 -1.55 -2.32
N LEU A 102 12.80 -1.95 -2.84
CA LEU A 102 12.95 -2.49 -4.20
C LEU A 102 11.97 -3.64 -4.53
N PRO A 103 11.77 -4.65 -3.68
CA PRO A 103 10.88 -5.76 -3.98
C PRO A 103 9.38 -5.40 -3.90
N HIS A 104 8.99 -4.31 -3.26
CA HIS A 104 7.61 -4.02 -2.89
C HIS A 104 6.67 -4.01 -4.12
N GLY A 105 6.84 -3.06 -5.03
CA GLY A 105 5.99 -2.95 -6.22
C GLY A 105 6.08 -4.17 -7.13
N ALA A 106 7.29 -4.72 -7.28
CA ALA A 106 7.55 -5.93 -8.05
C ALA A 106 6.83 -7.15 -7.48
N TYR A 107 6.77 -7.29 -6.16
CA TYR A 107 6.04 -8.36 -5.47
C TYR A 107 4.54 -8.28 -5.75
N PHE A 108 3.94 -7.10 -5.66
CA PHE A 108 2.53 -6.89 -5.98
C PHE A 108 2.23 -7.20 -7.45
N GLY A 109 3.05 -6.72 -8.40
CA GLY A 109 2.88 -7.00 -9.82
C GLY A 109 2.93 -8.49 -10.13
N THR A 110 3.98 -9.18 -9.68
CA THR A 110 4.17 -10.62 -9.92
C THR A 110 3.15 -11.46 -9.15
N GLY A 111 2.90 -11.11 -7.90
CA GLY A 111 1.95 -11.80 -7.02
C GLY A 111 0.52 -11.73 -7.56
N THR A 112 0.10 -10.59 -8.13
CA THR A 112 -1.22 -10.45 -8.76
C THR A 112 -1.39 -11.43 -9.92
N ILE A 113 -0.38 -11.60 -10.78
CA ILE A 113 -0.43 -12.56 -11.88
C ILE A 113 -0.62 -13.98 -11.35
N VAL A 114 0.16 -14.35 -10.34
CA VAL A 114 0.04 -15.67 -9.71
C VAL A 114 -1.33 -15.83 -9.05
N ALA A 115 -1.80 -14.83 -8.30
CA ALA A 115 -3.10 -14.86 -7.64
C ALA A 115 -4.25 -15.07 -8.64
N VAL A 116 -4.24 -14.34 -9.76
CA VAL A 116 -5.26 -14.47 -10.82
C VAL A 116 -5.19 -15.85 -11.49
N LYS A 117 -3.98 -16.35 -11.79
CA LYS A 117 -3.81 -17.67 -12.42
C LYS A 117 -4.24 -18.85 -11.56
N ILE A 118 -4.12 -18.74 -10.23
CA ILE A 118 -4.58 -19.79 -9.29
C ILE A 118 -6.01 -19.56 -8.79
N ALA A 119 -6.66 -18.47 -9.21
CA ALA A 119 -8.03 -18.17 -8.85
C ALA A 119 -9.03 -19.13 -9.53
N LYS A 120 -10.21 -19.28 -8.93
CA LYS A 120 -11.34 -19.88 -9.63
C LYS A 120 -11.84 -18.92 -10.71
N GLU A 121 -12.43 -19.48 -11.77
CA GLU A 121 -13.05 -18.68 -12.83
C GLU A 121 -14.03 -17.63 -12.25
N GLY A 122 -13.95 -16.40 -12.75
CA GLY A 122 -14.75 -15.28 -12.26
C GLY A 122 -14.40 -14.76 -10.86
N LYS A 123 -13.29 -15.22 -10.24
CA LYS A 123 -12.86 -14.82 -8.88
C LYS A 123 -11.48 -14.14 -8.85
N GLY A 124 -11.12 -13.48 -9.92
CA GLY A 124 -9.80 -12.84 -10.05
C GLY A 124 -9.58 -11.75 -9.01
N THR A 125 -10.50 -10.80 -8.89
CA THR A 125 -10.38 -9.71 -7.90
C THR A 125 -10.37 -10.23 -6.46
N ASN A 126 -11.18 -11.26 -6.16
CA ASN A 126 -11.17 -11.91 -4.86
C ASN A 126 -9.80 -12.50 -4.52
N ALA A 127 -9.14 -13.17 -5.48
CA ALA A 127 -7.82 -13.75 -5.28
C ALA A 127 -6.75 -12.66 -5.04
N VAL A 128 -6.82 -11.56 -5.79
CA VAL A 128 -5.93 -10.39 -5.58
C VAL A 128 -6.19 -9.76 -4.22
N ALA A 129 -7.45 -9.57 -3.82
CA ALA A 129 -7.79 -9.04 -2.50
C ALA A 129 -7.29 -9.94 -1.35
N MET A 130 -7.36 -11.27 -1.53
CA MET A 130 -6.78 -12.21 -0.56
C MET A 130 -5.25 -12.09 -0.47
N MET A 131 -4.56 -11.88 -1.59
CA MET A 131 -3.13 -11.60 -1.60
C MET A 131 -2.82 -10.26 -0.92
N CYS A 132 -3.57 -9.21 -1.27
CA CYS A 132 -3.35 -7.86 -0.72
C CYS A 132 -3.74 -7.74 0.75
N ALA A 133 -4.53 -8.67 1.31
CA ALA A 133 -5.01 -8.64 2.69
C ALA A 133 -3.89 -8.57 3.75
N GLY A 134 -2.67 -8.97 3.39
CA GLY A 134 -1.51 -8.84 4.26
C GLY A 134 -1.24 -7.41 4.71
N MET A 135 -1.32 -6.43 3.81
CA MET A 135 -1.04 -5.02 4.12
C MET A 135 -1.98 -4.42 5.19
N PRO A 136 -3.33 -4.46 5.04
CA PRO A 136 -4.21 -3.95 6.08
C PRO A 136 -4.09 -4.72 7.41
N VAL A 137 -3.80 -6.03 7.36
CA VAL A 137 -3.55 -6.80 8.58
C VAL A 137 -2.21 -6.38 9.23
N ALA A 138 -1.20 -6.03 8.45
CA ALA A 138 0.05 -5.47 8.98
C ALA A 138 -0.20 -4.14 9.70
N ASN A 139 -1.03 -3.26 9.15
CA ASN A 139 -1.40 -2.01 9.81
C ASN A 139 -2.23 -2.24 11.08
N LEU A 140 -3.14 -3.22 11.05
CA LEU A 140 -4.00 -3.52 12.21
C LEU A 140 -3.25 -4.17 13.37
N LEU A 141 -2.33 -5.08 13.10
CA LEU A 141 -1.66 -5.92 14.10
C LEU A 141 -0.14 -5.79 14.08
N GLY A 142 0.47 -5.85 12.89
CA GLY A 142 1.92 -5.93 12.74
C GLY A 142 2.63 -4.67 13.23
N VAL A 143 2.15 -3.50 12.82
CA VAL A 143 2.75 -2.21 13.21
C VAL A 143 2.56 -1.95 14.71
N PRO A 144 1.36 -2.06 15.33
CA PRO A 144 1.21 -1.90 16.77
C PRO A 144 2.06 -2.88 17.59
N VAL A 145 2.08 -4.15 17.22
CA VAL A 145 2.90 -5.16 17.91
C VAL A 145 4.39 -4.85 17.74
N GLY A 146 4.83 -4.51 16.53
CA GLY A 146 6.22 -4.14 16.27
C GLY A 146 6.65 -2.90 17.04
N THR A 147 5.82 -1.86 17.10
CA THR A 147 6.07 -0.65 17.89
C THR A 147 6.17 -0.97 19.39
N PHE A 148 5.25 -1.79 19.92
CA PHE A 148 5.30 -2.24 21.30
C PHE A 148 6.60 -2.98 21.62
N LEU A 149 7.00 -3.93 20.76
CA LEU A 149 8.27 -4.66 20.91
C LEU A 149 9.50 -3.75 20.80
N SER A 150 9.44 -2.72 19.95
CA SER A 150 10.48 -1.71 19.82
C SER A 150 10.73 -0.98 21.15
N HIS A 151 9.65 -0.49 21.76
CA HIS A 151 9.73 0.22 23.05
C HIS A 151 10.19 -0.66 24.20
N MET A 152 9.81 -1.97 24.18
CA MET A 152 10.24 -2.89 25.24
C MET A 152 11.70 -3.34 25.12
N PHE A 153 12.21 -3.51 23.92
CA PHE A 153 13.51 -4.13 23.67
C PHE A 153 14.44 -3.24 22.85
N SER A 154 14.11 -3.00 21.58
CA SER A 154 14.91 -2.20 20.66
C SER A 154 14.13 -1.94 19.36
N TRP A 155 14.36 -0.77 18.75
CA TRP A 155 13.85 -0.46 17.42
C TRP A 155 14.31 -1.45 16.32
N ARG A 156 15.30 -2.29 16.60
CA ARG A 156 15.77 -3.35 15.69
C ARG A 156 14.87 -4.58 15.67
N VAL A 157 14.10 -4.82 16.73
CA VAL A 157 13.26 -6.03 16.86
C VAL A 157 12.20 -6.17 15.76
N PRO A 158 11.49 -5.10 15.33
CA PRO A 158 10.60 -5.20 14.18
C PRO A 158 11.28 -5.69 12.90
N PHE A 159 12.52 -5.26 12.62
CA PHE A 159 13.28 -5.76 11.46
C PHE A 159 13.65 -7.23 11.61
N VAL A 160 14.02 -7.67 12.81
CA VAL A 160 14.23 -9.10 13.09
C VAL A 160 12.93 -9.89 12.86
N SER A 161 11.79 -9.34 13.25
CA SER A 161 10.48 -9.96 12.95
C SER A 161 10.23 -10.06 11.44
N CYS A 162 10.61 -9.04 10.66
CA CYS A 162 10.54 -9.09 9.19
C CYS A 162 11.47 -10.17 8.60
N ILE A 163 12.65 -10.41 9.19
CA ILE A 163 13.54 -11.51 8.78
C ILE A 163 12.83 -12.87 8.94
N VAL A 164 12.27 -13.13 10.13
CA VAL A 164 11.56 -14.37 10.42
C VAL A 164 10.38 -14.57 9.48
N LEU A 165 9.55 -13.53 9.31
CA LEU A 165 8.40 -13.57 8.41
C LEU A 165 8.83 -13.74 6.94
N GLY A 166 9.91 -13.10 6.52
CA GLY A 166 10.48 -13.26 5.19
C GLY A 166 10.95 -14.69 4.90
N LEU A 167 11.64 -15.33 5.85
CA LEU A 167 12.05 -16.73 5.75
C LEU A 167 10.84 -17.67 5.69
N ILE A 168 9.81 -17.43 6.51
CA ILE A 168 8.56 -18.19 6.45
C ILE A 168 7.88 -17.99 5.10
N THR A 169 7.84 -16.76 4.60
CA THR A 169 7.28 -16.43 3.28
C THR A 169 8.01 -17.18 2.16
N LEU A 170 9.34 -17.21 2.18
CA LEU A 170 10.16 -17.96 1.24
C LEU A 170 9.81 -19.46 1.25
N TYR A 171 9.77 -20.06 2.44
CA TYR A 171 9.39 -21.46 2.60
C TYR A 171 7.99 -21.74 2.04
N MET A 172 7.01 -20.87 2.37
CA MET A 172 5.63 -21.06 1.94
C MET A 172 5.46 -20.82 0.43
N ILE A 173 6.14 -19.85 -0.17
CA ILE A 173 6.13 -19.65 -1.64
C ILE A 173 6.71 -20.90 -2.31
N HIS A 174 7.87 -21.39 -1.83
CA HIS A 174 8.49 -22.59 -2.37
C HIS A 174 7.54 -23.78 -2.34
N ARG A 175 6.86 -24.01 -1.22
CA ARG A 175 6.06 -25.21 -0.97
C ARG A 175 4.64 -25.15 -1.49
N TRP A 176 4.01 -23.97 -1.51
CA TRP A 176 2.56 -23.82 -1.74
C TRP A 176 2.19 -23.04 -3.00
N VAL A 177 3.07 -22.21 -3.53
CA VAL A 177 2.80 -21.53 -4.78
C VAL A 177 3.12 -22.48 -5.94
N PRO A 178 2.15 -22.76 -6.82
CA PRO A 178 2.38 -23.61 -7.97
C PRO A 178 3.38 -22.98 -8.95
N ASP A 179 4.03 -23.80 -9.71
CA ASP A 179 4.91 -23.34 -10.78
C ASP A 179 4.07 -22.85 -11.97
N VAL A 180 3.94 -21.53 -12.05
CA VAL A 180 3.20 -20.85 -13.11
C VAL A 180 4.15 -20.57 -14.26
N GLU A 181 3.73 -20.85 -15.49
CA GLU A 181 4.53 -20.57 -16.69
C GLU A 181 4.93 -19.11 -16.78
N ALA A 182 6.14 -18.88 -17.29
CA ALA A 182 6.62 -17.53 -17.57
C ALA A 182 5.67 -16.82 -18.55
N LEU A 183 5.56 -15.53 -18.41
CA LEU A 183 4.81 -14.72 -19.38
C LEU A 183 5.54 -14.74 -20.74
N PRO A 184 4.81 -14.60 -21.86
CA PRO A 184 5.41 -14.53 -23.17
C PRO A 184 6.51 -13.47 -23.24
N ASN A 185 7.70 -13.86 -23.67
CA ASN A 185 8.83 -12.94 -23.80
C ASN A 185 8.77 -12.18 -25.13
N ASN A 186 8.04 -11.06 -25.14
CA ASN A 186 7.92 -10.20 -26.32
C ASN A 186 8.99 -9.10 -26.37
N GLY A 187 10.04 -9.21 -25.52
CA GLY A 187 11.12 -8.23 -25.43
C GLY A 187 10.79 -7.02 -24.55
N MET A 188 11.83 -6.27 -24.20
CA MET A 188 11.72 -5.14 -23.26
C MET A 188 10.75 -4.05 -23.73
N LYS A 189 10.79 -3.70 -25.04
CA LYS A 189 9.90 -2.65 -25.59
C LYS A 189 8.42 -3.04 -25.50
N ALA A 190 8.10 -4.33 -25.62
CA ALA A 190 6.72 -4.80 -25.55
C ALA A 190 6.11 -4.61 -24.16
N GLN A 191 6.91 -4.67 -23.10
CA GLN A 191 6.41 -4.44 -21.73
C GLN A 191 5.87 -3.03 -21.52
N PHE A 192 6.31 -2.04 -22.27
CA PHE A 192 5.80 -0.67 -22.22
C PHE A 192 4.64 -0.42 -23.19
N HIS A 193 4.29 -1.42 -24.04
CA HIS A 193 3.27 -1.24 -25.07
C HIS A 193 1.89 -0.90 -24.48
N PHE A 194 1.56 -1.42 -23.30
CA PHE A 194 0.29 -1.12 -22.63
C PHE A 194 0.10 0.38 -22.32
N LEU A 195 1.19 1.13 -22.14
CA LEU A 195 1.15 2.58 -21.92
C LEU A 195 0.69 3.38 -23.14
N ARG A 196 0.60 2.75 -24.33
CA ARG A 196 -0.01 3.38 -25.52
C ARG A 196 -1.54 3.38 -25.44
N ASN A 197 -2.12 2.55 -24.59
CA ASN A 197 -3.58 2.46 -24.40
C ASN A 197 -4.04 3.41 -23.30
N LYS A 198 -5.24 3.96 -23.46
CA LYS A 198 -5.81 4.91 -22.49
C LYS A 198 -6.31 4.24 -21.20
N ALA A 199 -6.74 2.96 -21.26
CA ALA A 199 -7.29 2.25 -20.11
C ALA A 199 -6.30 2.13 -18.94
N PRO A 200 -5.04 1.70 -19.12
CA PRO A 200 -4.03 1.70 -18.05
C PRO A 200 -3.79 3.06 -17.43
N TRP A 201 -3.72 4.13 -18.24
CA TRP A 201 -3.53 5.49 -17.71
C TRP A 201 -4.68 5.97 -16.84
N LEU A 202 -5.92 5.61 -17.18
CA LEU A 202 -7.08 5.92 -16.36
C LEU A 202 -7.02 5.23 -14.99
N ILE A 203 -6.56 3.97 -14.95
CA ILE A 203 -6.41 3.23 -13.70
C ILE A 203 -5.25 3.82 -12.88
N ILE A 204 -4.08 4.06 -13.48
CA ILE A 204 -2.91 4.66 -12.83
C ILE A 204 -3.25 6.06 -12.28
N ALA A 205 -3.94 6.89 -13.07
CA ALA A 205 -4.37 8.22 -12.65
C ALA A 205 -5.40 8.15 -11.52
N ALA A 206 -6.31 7.18 -11.56
CA ALA A 206 -7.28 6.96 -10.48
C ALA A 206 -6.59 6.58 -9.17
N THR A 207 -5.61 5.66 -9.22
CA THR A 207 -4.81 5.30 -8.06
C THR A 207 -4.03 6.50 -7.51
N PHE A 208 -3.33 7.22 -8.39
CA PHE A 208 -2.51 8.37 -8.02
C PHE A 208 -3.34 9.49 -7.38
N LEU A 209 -4.42 9.91 -8.05
CA LEU A 209 -5.26 11.01 -7.59
C LEU A 209 -6.23 10.56 -6.49
N GLY A 210 -6.91 9.44 -6.71
CA GLY A 210 -7.96 8.97 -5.83
C GLY A 210 -7.44 8.54 -4.46
N ASN A 211 -6.48 7.62 -4.43
CA ASN A 211 -5.86 7.18 -3.19
C ASN A 211 -5.00 8.29 -2.58
N GLY A 212 -4.30 9.10 -3.42
CA GLY A 212 -3.56 10.27 -2.96
C GLY A 212 -4.43 11.27 -2.23
N GLY A 213 -5.69 11.46 -2.66
CA GLY A 213 -6.66 12.31 -1.96
C GLY A 213 -7.03 11.79 -0.57
N ILE A 214 -7.20 10.47 -0.41
CA ILE A 214 -7.46 9.86 0.91
C ILE A 214 -6.21 9.97 1.78
N LEU A 215 -5.03 9.70 1.23
CA LEU A 215 -3.76 9.74 1.96
C LEU A 215 -3.35 11.17 2.35
N CYS A 216 -3.76 12.18 1.58
CA CYS A 216 -3.62 13.60 1.94
C CYS A 216 -4.19 13.88 3.34
N TRP A 217 -5.37 13.39 3.63
CA TRP A 217 -6.02 13.50 4.93
C TRP A 217 -5.40 12.52 5.95
N PHE A 218 -5.14 11.26 5.56
CA PHE A 218 -4.66 10.23 6.47
C PHE A 218 -3.32 10.58 7.09
N SER A 219 -2.44 11.26 6.35
CA SER A 219 -1.14 11.75 6.86
C SER A 219 -1.27 12.69 8.08
N TYR A 220 -2.43 13.32 8.25
CA TYR A 220 -2.70 14.26 9.34
C TYR A 220 -3.81 13.77 10.30
N ILE A 221 -4.14 12.48 10.26
CA ILE A 221 -5.23 11.89 11.03
C ILE A 221 -5.01 12.00 12.54
N SER A 222 -3.79 11.75 13.01
CA SER A 222 -3.46 11.80 14.42
C SER A 222 -3.65 13.21 15.02
N PRO A 223 -3.05 14.28 14.47
CA PRO A 223 -3.32 15.63 14.96
C PRO A 223 -4.78 16.07 14.75
N LEU A 224 -5.47 15.64 13.68
CA LEU A 224 -6.89 15.93 13.51
C LEU A 224 -7.72 15.35 14.67
N LEU A 225 -7.52 14.08 15.01
CA LEU A 225 -8.26 13.44 16.11
C LEU A 225 -7.94 14.08 17.47
N GLN A 226 -6.70 14.52 17.68
CA GLN A 226 -6.31 15.16 18.94
C GLN A 226 -6.81 16.60 19.04
N MET A 227 -6.52 17.41 18.04
CA MET A 227 -6.71 18.87 18.10
C MET A 227 -8.14 19.29 17.74
N GLU A 228 -8.76 18.61 16.77
CA GLU A 228 -10.14 18.92 16.34
C GLU A 228 -11.15 17.98 16.99
N GLY A 229 -10.84 16.68 17.08
CA GLY A 229 -11.72 15.65 17.61
C GLY A 229 -11.73 15.56 19.16
N GLY A 230 -10.79 16.22 19.83
CA GLY A 230 -10.72 16.27 21.30
C GLY A 230 -10.26 14.97 21.97
N PHE A 231 -9.65 14.04 21.25
CA PHE A 231 -9.15 12.79 21.83
C PHE A 231 -7.78 12.97 22.49
N SER A 232 -7.55 12.27 23.59
CA SER A 232 -6.25 12.27 24.26
C SER A 232 -5.19 11.56 23.41
N ALA A 233 -3.92 11.96 23.53
CA ALA A 233 -2.80 11.30 22.85
C ALA A 233 -2.74 9.79 23.14
N ALA A 234 -3.09 9.37 24.37
CA ALA A 234 -3.15 7.95 24.74
C ALA A 234 -4.21 7.15 23.96
N SER A 235 -5.30 7.80 23.54
CA SER A 235 -6.37 7.15 22.78
C SER A 235 -6.01 6.93 21.30
N ILE A 236 -5.05 7.69 20.78
CA ILE A 236 -4.73 7.65 19.34
C ILE A 236 -4.29 6.27 18.88
N SER A 237 -3.47 5.58 19.66
CA SER A 237 -3.02 4.21 19.30
C SER A 237 -4.22 3.26 19.13
N LEU A 238 -5.23 3.34 19.98
CA LEU A 238 -6.45 2.54 19.86
C LEU A 238 -7.28 2.95 18.65
N LEU A 239 -7.39 4.25 18.37
CA LEU A 239 -8.11 4.76 17.20
C LEU A 239 -7.42 4.35 15.90
N MET A 240 -6.07 4.29 15.86
CA MET A 240 -5.33 3.78 14.71
C MET A 240 -5.54 2.28 14.48
N ILE A 241 -5.79 1.50 15.52
CA ILE A 241 -6.24 0.10 15.39
C ILE A 241 -7.61 0.05 14.71
N LEU A 242 -8.53 0.95 15.05
CA LEU A 242 -9.82 1.04 14.35
C LEU A 242 -9.66 1.45 12.88
N ALA A 243 -8.72 2.34 12.56
CA ALA A 243 -8.36 2.69 11.18
C ALA A 243 -7.88 1.45 10.41
N GLY A 244 -6.95 0.67 10.98
CA GLY A 244 -6.51 -0.62 10.42
C GLY A 244 -7.66 -1.62 10.27
N GLY A 245 -8.59 -1.65 11.22
CA GLY A 245 -9.84 -2.42 11.14
C GLY A 245 -10.68 -2.03 9.93
N GLY A 246 -10.83 -0.73 9.67
CA GLY A 246 -11.48 -0.21 8.47
C GLY A 246 -10.80 -0.71 7.18
N MET A 247 -9.47 -0.65 7.12
CA MET A 247 -8.68 -1.14 5.98
C MET A 247 -8.95 -2.63 5.71
N VAL A 248 -8.96 -3.47 6.77
CA VAL A 248 -9.27 -4.91 6.66
C VAL A 248 -10.69 -5.12 6.14
N VAL A 249 -11.68 -4.43 6.72
CA VAL A 249 -13.09 -4.53 6.29
C VAL A 249 -13.24 -4.12 4.84
N GLY A 250 -12.65 -3.01 4.41
CA GLY A 250 -12.69 -2.53 3.04
C GLY A 250 -12.11 -3.54 2.04
N ASN A 251 -10.96 -4.10 2.34
CA ASN A 251 -10.35 -5.15 1.52
C ASN A 251 -11.25 -6.41 1.43
N GLN A 252 -11.89 -6.83 2.54
CA GLN A 252 -12.81 -7.98 2.54
C GLN A 252 -14.09 -7.70 1.76
N VAL A 253 -14.67 -6.50 1.89
CA VAL A 253 -15.84 -6.07 1.11
C VAL A 253 -15.50 -6.12 -0.39
N SER A 254 -14.32 -5.63 -0.76
CA SER A 254 -13.81 -5.72 -2.13
C SER A 254 -13.70 -7.16 -2.62
N ALA A 255 -13.12 -8.05 -1.80
CA ALA A 255 -13.00 -9.47 -2.11
C ALA A 255 -14.34 -10.17 -2.39
N LEU A 256 -15.41 -9.71 -1.73
CA LEU A 256 -16.75 -10.30 -1.86
C LEU A 256 -17.57 -9.69 -3.01
N LEU A 257 -17.42 -8.40 -3.26
CA LEU A 257 -18.36 -7.65 -4.08
C LEU A 257 -17.78 -7.22 -5.44
N ALA A 258 -16.48 -6.95 -5.56
CA ALA A 258 -15.93 -6.38 -6.78
C ALA A 258 -16.13 -7.27 -8.02
N ASP A 259 -15.98 -8.60 -7.87
CA ASP A 259 -16.21 -9.54 -8.97
C ASP A 259 -17.71 -9.63 -9.40
N ARG A 260 -18.64 -9.25 -8.49
CA ARG A 260 -20.09 -9.27 -8.78
C ARG A 260 -20.57 -8.02 -9.51
N PHE A 261 -19.98 -6.85 -9.19
CA PHE A 261 -20.44 -5.54 -9.66
C PHE A 261 -19.58 -4.94 -10.77
N LYS A 262 -18.69 -5.71 -11.38
CA LYS A 262 -17.59 -5.25 -12.24
C LYS A 262 -16.58 -4.38 -11.46
N PRO A 263 -15.30 -4.75 -11.44
CA PRO A 263 -14.30 -4.11 -10.58
C PRO A 263 -14.19 -2.59 -10.75
N GLY A 264 -14.21 -2.07 -11.99
CA GLY A 264 -14.11 -0.63 -12.24
C GLY A 264 -15.32 0.15 -11.75
N ARG A 265 -16.54 -0.39 -11.93
CA ARG A 265 -17.77 0.21 -11.40
C ARG A 265 -17.79 0.25 -9.88
N PHE A 266 -17.44 -0.88 -9.25
CA PHE A 266 -17.38 -1.00 -7.80
C PHE A 266 -16.38 0.00 -7.20
N THR A 267 -15.18 0.07 -7.77
CA THR A 267 -14.12 0.98 -7.32
C THR A 267 -14.51 2.45 -7.49
N CYS A 268 -15.19 2.78 -8.59
CA CYS A 268 -15.72 4.12 -8.83
C CYS A 268 -16.69 4.55 -7.72
N TYR A 269 -17.60 3.69 -7.29
CA TYR A 269 -18.53 4.00 -6.19
C TYR A 269 -17.80 4.18 -4.84
N LEU A 270 -16.83 3.33 -4.53
CA LEU A 270 -16.01 3.49 -3.33
C LEU A 270 -15.23 4.80 -3.35
N GLN A 271 -14.74 5.22 -4.51
CA GLN A 271 -13.99 6.47 -4.65
C GLN A 271 -14.88 7.69 -4.43
N PHE A 272 -16.13 7.67 -4.94
CA PHE A 272 -17.12 8.72 -4.63
C PHE A 272 -17.50 8.72 -3.15
N LEU A 273 -17.67 7.55 -2.53
CA LEU A 273 -17.92 7.43 -1.09
C LEU A 273 -16.77 8.02 -0.28
N ALA A 274 -15.52 7.74 -0.66
CA ALA A 274 -14.34 8.32 -0.02
C ALA A 274 -14.33 9.85 -0.13
N ALA A 275 -14.61 10.41 -1.32
CA ALA A 275 -14.68 11.85 -1.52
C ALA A 275 -15.77 12.49 -0.65
N ALA A 276 -16.95 11.88 -0.55
CA ALA A 276 -18.02 12.33 0.32
C ALA A 276 -17.63 12.25 1.81
N ALA A 277 -17.01 11.16 2.23
CA ALA A 277 -16.53 10.98 3.61
C ALA A 277 -15.45 12.02 3.97
N LEU A 278 -14.51 12.32 3.06
CA LEU A 278 -13.51 13.38 3.25
C LEU A 278 -14.17 14.76 3.41
N LEU A 279 -15.16 15.08 2.56
CA LEU A 279 -15.90 16.34 2.66
C LEU A 279 -16.64 16.43 4.00
N LEU A 280 -17.30 15.36 4.43
CA LEU A 280 -17.96 15.32 5.74
C LEU A 280 -16.93 15.42 6.89
N THR A 281 -15.77 14.83 6.76
CA THR A 281 -14.70 14.93 7.77
C THR A 281 -14.25 16.38 7.94
N PHE A 282 -14.15 17.17 6.86
CA PHE A 282 -13.81 18.59 6.94
C PHE A 282 -14.79 19.37 7.84
N PHE A 283 -16.09 19.15 7.67
CA PHE A 283 -17.11 19.88 8.44
C PHE A 283 -17.37 19.30 9.83
N LEU A 284 -17.23 17.99 9.99
CA LEU A 284 -17.64 17.28 11.19
C LEU A 284 -16.46 16.86 12.09
N ALA A 285 -15.24 17.30 11.78
CA ALA A 285 -14.04 17.01 12.58
C ALA A 285 -14.22 17.30 14.09
N PRO A 286 -14.86 18.40 14.53
CA PRO A 286 -15.04 18.69 15.94
C PRO A 286 -15.96 17.71 16.69
N PHE A 287 -16.75 16.92 15.97
CA PHE A 287 -17.67 15.94 16.59
C PHE A 287 -16.97 14.59 16.83
N GLY A 288 -15.89 14.57 17.56
CA GLY A 288 -15.06 13.44 18.00
C GLY A 288 -15.39 12.07 17.42
N TRP A 289 -16.40 11.37 17.93
CA TRP A 289 -16.77 10.03 17.46
C TRP A 289 -17.29 9.98 16.01
N VAL A 290 -17.86 11.07 15.49
CA VAL A 290 -18.23 11.15 14.06
C VAL A 290 -16.98 11.10 13.20
N SER A 291 -15.91 11.79 13.60
CA SER A 291 -14.61 11.73 12.93
C SER A 291 -14.03 10.31 12.92
N VAL A 292 -14.21 9.55 14.02
CA VAL A 292 -13.76 8.14 14.08
C VAL A 292 -14.54 7.26 13.11
N VAL A 293 -15.85 7.43 12.99
CA VAL A 293 -16.68 6.70 12.01
C VAL A 293 -16.26 7.05 10.58
N LEU A 294 -16.07 8.34 10.28
CA LEU A 294 -15.62 8.79 8.97
C LEU A 294 -14.21 8.28 8.64
N MET A 295 -13.32 8.25 9.63
CA MET A 295 -11.99 7.64 9.51
C MET A 295 -12.10 6.17 9.11
N PHE A 296 -12.94 5.40 9.79
CA PHE A 296 -13.16 4.00 9.46
C PHE A 296 -13.64 3.82 8.02
N ILE A 297 -14.60 4.66 7.57
CA ILE A 297 -15.13 4.64 6.19
C ILE A 297 -14.04 4.98 5.17
N CYS A 298 -13.27 6.07 5.38
CA CYS A 298 -12.18 6.46 4.49
C CYS A 298 -11.11 5.37 4.38
N CYS A 299 -10.70 4.77 5.49
CA CYS A 299 -9.74 3.67 5.53
C CYS A 299 -10.28 2.41 4.84
N ALA A 300 -11.58 2.11 5.00
CA ALA A 300 -12.23 1.02 4.29
C ALA A 300 -12.27 1.28 2.78
N CYS A 301 -12.55 2.50 2.34
CA CYS A 301 -12.50 2.87 0.93
C CYS A 301 -11.08 2.72 0.36
N LEU A 302 -10.06 3.20 1.05
CA LEU A 302 -8.66 3.17 0.61
C LEU A 302 -8.22 1.74 0.23
N PHE A 303 -8.41 0.77 1.11
CA PHE A 303 -8.03 -0.62 0.84
C PHE A 303 -9.08 -1.42 0.06
N GLY A 304 -10.34 -0.98 0.07
CA GLY A 304 -11.38 -1.52 -0.80
C GLY A 304 -11.16 -1.21 -2.29
N ILE A 305 -10.52 -0.07 -2.59
CA ILE A 305 -10.19 0.39 -3.93
C ILE A 305 -8.92 -0.31 -4.47
N GLY A 306 -7.91 -0.48 -3.64
CA GLY A 306 -6.56 -0.91 -4.07
C GLY A 306 -6.53 -2.26 -4.77
N SER A 307 -7.21 -3.28 -4.22
CA SER A 307 -7.20 -4.63 -4.80
C SER A 307 -7.88 -4.73 -6.17
N PRO A 308 -9.05 -4.11 -6.43
CA PRO A 308 -9.61 -4.05 -7.78
C PRO A 308 -8.75 -3.26 -8.76
N GLU A 309 -8.15 -2.13 -8.37
CA GLU A 309 -7.24 -1.37 -9.23
C GLU A 309 -6.03 -2.21 -9.62
N GLN A 310 -5.45 -2.93 -8.66
CA GLN A 310 -4.34 -3.87 -8.90
C GLN A 310 -4.74 -5.00 -9.87
N PHE A 311 -5.95 -5.53 -9.76
CA PHE A 311 -6.48 -6.52 -10.70
C PHE A 311 -6.69 -5.92 -12.10
N LEU A 312 -7.33 -4.74 -12.18
CA LEU A 312 -7.68 -4.09 -13.43
C LEU A 312 -6.45 -3.73 -14.25
N ILE A 313 -5.39 -3.20 -13.61
CA ILE A 313 -4.18 -2.84 -14.34
C ILE A 313 -3.53 -4.07 -14.97
N VAL A 314 -3.42 -5.18 -14.22
CA VAL A 314 -2.85 -6.43 -14.75
C VAL A 314 -3.68 -6.96 -15.92
N LYS A 315 -5.02 -6.89 -15.84
CA LYS A 315 -5.92 -7.30 -16.91
C LYS A 315 -5.77 -6.46 -18.19
N HIS A 316 -5.48 -5.15 -18.06
CA HIS A 316 -5.41 -4.22 -19.19
C HIS A 316 -3.97 -3.90 -19.65
N ALA A 317 -2.95 -4.32 -18.91
CA ALA A 317 -1.55 -4.14 -19.28
C ALA A 317 -0.99 -5.33 -20.09
N LYS A 318 -1.70 -5.75 -21.14
CA LYS A 318 -1.31 -6.90 -21.97
C LYS A 318 0.14 -6.77 -22.49
N GLY A 319 0.95 -7.79 -22.20
CA GLY A 319 2.37 -7.83 -22.54
C GLY A 319 3.29 -7.08 -21.56
N GLY A 320 2.72 -6.40 -20.58
CA GLY A 320 3.42 -5.70 -19.51
C GLY A 320 2.72 -5.85 -18.15
N GLU A 321 2.10 -7.01 -17.90
CA GLU A 321 1.26 -7.28 -16.74
C GLU A 321 2.00 -7.05 -15.41
N MET A 322 3.25 -7.53 -15.31
CA MET A 322 4.08 -7.34 -14.13
C MET A 322 4.40 -5.86 -13.93
N LEU A 323 4.82 -5.17 -14.99
CA LEU A 323 5.16 -3.75 -14.93
C LEU A 323 3.93 -2.91 -14.61
N GLY A 324 2.77 -3.22 -15.20
CA GLY A 324 1.51 -2.57 -14.89
C GLY A 324 1.15 -2.68 -13.41
N GLY A 325 1.24 -3.88 -12.84
CA GLY A 325 1.00 -4.11 -11.41
C GLY A 325 1.98 -3.34 -10.50
N CYS A 326 3.23 -3.17 -10.93
CA CYS A 326 4.22 -2.36 -10.23
C CYS A 326 3.92 -0.85 -10.35
N CYS A 327 3.44 -0.40 -11.52
CA CYS A 327 3.06 1.01 -11.73
C CYS A 327 1.95 1.46 -10.79
N ILE A 328 1.01 0.57 -10.40
CA ILE A 328 -0.01 0.89 -9.41
C ILE A 328 0.61 1.19 -8.05
N GLN A 329 1.59 0.40 -7.61
CA GLN A 329 2.27 0.65 -6.34
C GLN A 329 3.09 1.95 -6.39
N GLY A 330 3.74 2.22 -7.52
CA GLY A 330 4.41 3.50 -7.76
C GLY A 330 3.43 4.69 -7.73
N ALA A 331 2.28 4.57 -8.38
CA ALA A 331 1.23 5.59 -8.39
C ALA A 331 0.64 5.83 -6.99
N PHE A 332 0.42 4.76 -6.21
CA PHE A 332 -0.03 4.84 -4.82
C PHE A 332 0.98 5.60 -3.96
N ASN A 333 2.26 5.21 -3.99
CA ASN A 333 3.31 5.86 -3.20
C ASN A 333 3.55 7.32 -3.62
N LEU A 334 3.53 7.61 -4.93
CA LEU A 334 3.64 8.97 -5.43
C LEU A 334 2.43 9.82 -5.03
N GLY A 335 1.22 9.24 -5.10
CA GLY A 335 -0.02 9.87 -4.62
C GLY A 335 0.04 10.18 -3.13
N ASN A 336 0.57 9.25 -2.32
CA ASN A 336 0.80 9.46 -0.88
C ASN A 336 1.75 10.63 -0.63
N ALA A 337 2.91 10.66 -1.29
CA ALA A 337 3.91 11.71 -1.12
C ALA A 337 3.35 13.09 -1.49
N ILE A 338 2.68 13.21 -2.65
CA ILE A 338 2.09 14.47 -3.10
C ILE A 338 0.89 14.85 -2.25
N GLY A 339 0.05 13.89 -1.87
CA GLY A 339 -1.08 14.11 -0.96
C GLY A 339 -0.63 14.66 0.39
N ALA A 340 0.35 14.01 1.02
CA ALA A 340 0.92 14.47 2.29
C ALA A 340 1.52 15.89 2.17
N PHE A 341 2.24 16.19 1.08
CA PHE A 341 2.77 17.52 0.82
C PHE A 341 1.66 18.58 0.70
N LEU A 342 0.65 18.32 -0.15
CA LEU A 342 -0.46 19.25 -0.37
C LEU A 342 -1.29 19.46 0.90
N GLY A 343 -1.54 18.39 1.67
CA GLY A 343 -2.23 18.46 2.96
C GLY A 343 -1.44 19.24 4.01
N GLY A 344 -0.12 19.24 3.93
CA GLY A 344 0.77 20.01 4.81
C GLY A 344 0.69 21.52 4.62
N ILE A 345 0.33 22.01 3.43
CA ILE A 345 0.27 23.44 3.12
C ILE A 345 -0.71 24.17 4.07
N PRO A 346 -2.00 23.80 4.16
CA PRO A 346 -2.92 24.50 5.07
C PRO A 346 -2.57 24.31 6.55
N VAL A 347 -1.97 23.17 6.92
CA VAL A 347 -1.49 22.95 8.28
C VAL A 347 -0.36 23.92 8.62
N ALA A 348 0.61 24.11 7.72
CA ALA A 348 1.69 25.10 7.86
C ALA A 348 1.15 26.54 7.93
N MET A 349 0.05 26.82 7.21
CA MET A 349 -0.66 28.10 7.26
C MET A 349 -1.53 28.28 8.53
N ARG A 350 -1.56 27.28 9.42
CA ARG A 350 -2.38 27.24 10.66
C ARG A 350 -3.89 27.38 10.42
N LEU A 351 -4.40 26.87 9.30
CA LEU A 351 -5.82 26.90 8.99
C LEU A 351 -6.63 25.84 9.77
N GLY A 352 -5.98 24.73 10.18
CA GLY A 352 -6.57 23.63 10.93
C GLY A 352 -6.20 22.26 10.37
N TYR A 353 -6.32 21.22 11.19
CA TYR A 353 -5.99 19.85 10.79
C TYR A 353 -7.11 19.15 10.00
N ASN A 354 -8.28 19.76 9.88
CA ASN A 354 -9.37 19.29 9.00
C ASN A 354 -9.17 19.67 7.52
N PHE A 355 -8.39 20.71 7.22
CA PHE A 355 -8.16 21.19 5.84
C PHE A 355 -7.51 20.16 4.90
N PRO A 356 -6.59 19.28 5.32
CA PRO A 356 -6.10 18.19 4.49
C PRO A 356 -7.22 17.31 3.89
N ALA A 357 -8.32 17.09 4.64
CA ALA A 357 -9.48 16.38 4.12
C ALA A 357 -10.13 17.15 2.96
N LEU A 358 -10.29 18.48 3.08
CA LEU A 358 -10.85 19.32 2.02
C LEU A 358 -9.99 19.31 0.74
N ILE A 359 -8.66 19.35 0.88
CA ILE A 359 -7.72 19.24 -0.26
C ILE A 359 -7.81 17.84 -0.89
N GLY A 360 -8.01 16.81 -0.10
CA GLY A 360 -8.20 15.44 -0.59
C GLY A 360 -9.45 15.25 -1.45
N VAL A 361 -10.52 16.05 -1.24
CA VAL A 361 -11.79 15.91 -1.97
C VAL A 361 -11.63 16.05 -3.49
N PRO A 362 -11.04 17.15 -4.05
CA PRO A 362 -10.89 17.26 -5.49
C PRO A 362 -10.00 16.17 -6.09
N MET A 363 -8.97 15.72 -5.37
CA MET A 363 -8.14 14.61 -5.80
C MET A 363 -8.95 13.31 -5.88
N ALA A 364 -9.70 12.98 -4.82
CA ALA A 364 -10.55 11.80 -4.77
C ALA A 364 -11.63 11.83 -5.86
N LEU A 365 -12.26 12.99 -6.11
CA LEU A 365 -13.23 13.15 -7.20
C LEU A 365 -12.59 12.97 -8.58
N ALA A 366 -11.39 13.50 -8.80
CA ALA A 366 -10.68 13.31 -10.06
C ALA A 366 -10.37 11.82 -10.29
N GLY A 367 -9.95 11.07 -9.26
CA GLY A 367 -9.79 9.63 -9.30
C GLY A 367 -11.11 8.91 -9.64
N ALA A 368 -12.21 9.29 -8.99
CA ALA A 368 -13.54 8.74 -9.27
C ALA A 368 -13.98 8.98 -10.73
N ILE A 369 -13.71 10.17 -11.29
CA ILE A 369 -14.00 10.50 -12.68
C ILE A 369 -13.17 9.62 -13.63
N CYS A 370 -11.88 9.41 -13.35
CA CYS A 370 -11.05 8.50 -14.13
C CYS A 370 -11.64 7.09 -14.16
N LEU A 371 -12.09 6.55 -13.02
CA LEU A 371 -12.74 5.24 -12.93
C LEU A 371 -14.10 5.20 -13.62
N LEU A 372 -14.87 6.28 -13.54
CA LEU A 372 -16.15 6.41 -14.25
C LEU A 372 -15.95 6.34 -15.78
N VAL A 373 -14.96 7.08 -16.28
CA VAL A 373 -14.59 7.04 -17.71
C VAL A 373 -14.09 5.65 -18.10
N PHE A 374 -13.26 5.04 -17.23
CA PHE A 374 -12.78 3.67 -17.45
C PHE A 374 -13.94 2.68 -17.53
N HIS A 375 -14.82 2.67 -16.53
CA HIS A 375 -15.98 1.77 -16.50
C HIS A 375 -16.87 1.91 -17.74
N LYS A 376 -17.20 3.15 -18.15
CA LYS A 376 -18.06 3.39 -19.32
C LYS A 376 -17.45 2.96 -20.65
N LYS A 377 -16.11 2.96 -20.79
CA LYS A 377 -15.44 2.73 -22.08
C LYS A 377 -14.80 1.34 -22.21
N TYR A 378 -14.46 0.70 -21.09
CA TYR A 378 -13.61 -0.50 -21.10
C TYR A 378 -14.17 -1.68 -20.30
N GLU A 379 -15.26 -1.51 -19.57
CA GLU A 379 -16.06 -2.54 -18.89
C GLU A 379 -17.50 -2.64 -19.44
#